data_5767b53a7c3762b884cce3fed49a336e
#
_entry.id   5767b53a7c3762b884cce3fed49a336e
#
_cell.length_a   1.000
_cell.length_b   1.000
_cell.length_c   1.000
_cell.angle_alpha   90.00
_cell.angle_beta   90.00
_cell.angle_gamma   90.00
#
_symmetry.space_group_name_H-M   'P 1'
#
loop_
_entity.id
_entity.type
_entity.pdbx_description
1 polymer ?
#
loop_
_entity_poly.entity_id
_entity_poly.type
_entity_poly.pdbx_seq_one_letter_code
_entity_poly.pdbx_strand_id
1 'polypeptide(L)'
;MTETRITRRAMLASLTNAVAGGLALGALLPAVAQADNAVPITVYKDPSCGCCTKWVEHLRAAGLRPAVRDRSDMDALKDSLGVPAQLRSCHTAVAGKYVIEGHVPASDLKMLLARAPKGVVGIAVPDMPAGSPGMEVPGRRDRYDVIAFSANGKTSVFTRH
;
A
#
# COMPACT_ATOMS: atom_id res chain seq x y z
N MET A 1 78.05 18.37 30.11
CA MET A 1 79.23 17.69 29.56
C MET A 1 78.62 16.54 28.74
N THR A 2 78.58 16.45 27.51
CA THR A 2 79.40 16.67 26.40
C THR A 2 78.59 16.60 25.13
N GLU A 3 78.73 17.58 24.28
CA GLU A 3 78.26 17.58 22.89
C GLU A 3 78.81 16.40 22.07
N THR A 4 78.18 16.07 20.99
CA THR A 4 78.82 16.02 19.65
C THR A 4 77.82 15.55 18.59
N ARG A 5 77.37 16.49 17.74
CA ARG A 5 77.62 16.66 16.29
C ARG A 5 77.08 15.65 15.31
N ILE A 6 76.16 16.15 14.59
CA ILE A 6 75.95 16.23 13.12
C ILE A 6 76.85 15.33 12.27
N THR A 7 76.20 14.57 11.37
CA THR A 7 76.64 14.57 9.95
C THR A 7 75.45 14.27 9.01
N ARG A 8 75.25 15.18 8.08
CA ARG A 8 74.46 15.09 6.88
C ARG A 8 75.05 14.09 5.91
N ARG A 9 74.25 13.29 5.29
CA ARG A 9 74.50 12.92 3.89
C ARG A 9 73.16 12.61 3.19
N ALA A 10 72.89 13.51 2.29
CA ALA A 10 71.92 13.33 1.24
C ALA A 10 72.37 12.20 0.27
N MET A 11 71.49 11.41 -0.16
CA MET A 11 71.56 10.75 -1.48
C MET A 11 70.18 10.64 -2.08
N LEU A 12 70.05 11.35 -3.16
CA LEU A 12 69.04 11.28 -4.18
C LEU A 12 69.09 9.89 -4.87
N ALA A 13 67.95 9.25 -5.03
CA ALA A 13 67.70 8.28 -6.11
C ALA A 13 66.22 8.15 -6.38
N SER A 14 65.76 8.83 -7.40
CA SER A 14 65.17 8.29 -8.62
C SER A 14 63.73 7.83 -8.52
N LEU A 15 62.90 8.64 -9.12
CA LEU A 15 61.55 8.39 -9.64
C LEU A 15 61.48 7.11 -10.51
N THR A 16 60.55 6.24 -10.19
CA THR A 16 59.92 5.41 -11.19
C THR A 16 58.41 5.43 -10.98
N ASN A 17 57.73 6.20 -11.83
CA ASN A 17 56.28 6.17 -12.00
C ASN A 17 55.90 4.83 -12.60
N ALA A 18 55.33 3.95 -11.80
CA ALA A 18 54.55 2.80 -12.29
C ALA A 18 53.07 3.23 -12.30
N VAL A 19 52.59 3.64 -13.46
CA VAL A 19 51.14 3.77 -13.76
C VAL A 19 50.60 2.37 -13.83
N ALA A 20 50.06 1.90 -12.71
CA ALA A 20 49.21 0.70 -12.68
C ALA A 20 47.81 1.13 -13.10
N GLY A 21 47.49 0.91 -14.38
CA GLY A 21 46.12 1.01 -14.91
C GLY A 21 45.21 -0.04 -14.25
N GLY A 22 44.51 0.41 -13.21
CA GLY A 22 43.44 -0.39 -12.61
C GLY A 22 42.23 -0.39 -13.54
N LEU A 23 42.06 -1.47 -14.28
CA LEU A 23 40.77 -1.81 -14.92
C LEU A 23 39.74 -2.03 -13.80
N ALA A 24 38.97 -0.98 -13.49
CA ALA A 24 37.77 -1.11 -12.66
C ALA A 24 36.77 -1.97 -13.45
N LEU A 25 36.77 -3.30 -13.23
CA LEU A 25 35.62 -4.13 -13.59
C LEU A 25 34.46 -3.66 -12.72
N GLY A 26 33.63 -2.77 -13.27
CA GLY A 26 32.33 -2.45 -12.71
C GLY A 26 31.50 -3.73 -12.68
N ALA A 27 31.39 -4.35 -11.51
CA ALA A 27 30.45 -5.42 -11.29
C ALA A 27 29.04 -4.85 -11.48
N LEU A 28 28.45 -5.09 -12.66
CA LEU A 28 27.02 -4.96 -12.87
C LEU A 28 26.33 -5.97 -11.96
N LEU A 29 26.02 -5.56 -10.72
CA LEU A 29 25.14 -6.32 -9.87
C LEU A 29 23.78 -6.37 -10.58
N PRO A 30 23.23 -7.55 -10.87
CA PRO A 30 21.88 -7.62 -11.40
C PRO A 30 20.96 -6.96 -10.37
N ALA A 31 20.22 -5.93 -10.78
CA ALA A 31 19.12 -5.38 -10.00
C ALA A 31 18.15 -6.56 -9.77
N VAL A 32 18.18 -7.10 -8.55
CA VAL A 32 17.19 -8.10 -8.14
C VAL A 32 15.86 -7.37 -8.20
N ALA A 33 15.08 -7.63 -9.23
CA ALA A 33 13.70 -7.19 -9.31
C ALA A 33 13.01 -7.76 -8.07
N GLN A 34 12.76 -6.90 -7.08
CA GLN A 34 11.94 -7.27 -5.94
C GLN A 34 10.59 -7.67 -6.51
N ALA A 35 10.29 -8.97 -6.45
CA ALA A 35 8.97 -9.47 -6.74
C ALA A 35 8.01 -8.69 -5.85
N ASP A 36 7.08 -7.98 -6.49
CA ASP A 36 6.11 -7.12 -5.83
C ASP A 36 5.14 -8.05 -5.07
N ASN A 37 5.48 -8.37 -3.81
CA ASN A 37 4.64 -9.16 -2.90
C ASN A 37 3.39 -8.39 -2.47
N ALA A 38 2.96 -7.42 -3.29
CA ALA A 38 1.76 -6.66 -3.04
C ALA A 38 0.53 -7.59 -3.07
N VAL A 39 -0.26 -7.53 -2.02
CA VAL A 39 -1.52 -8.27 -1.96
C VAL A 39 -2.39 -7.87 -3.15
N PRO A 40 -2.86 -8.82 -3.98
CA PRO A 40 -3.72 -8.49 -5.12
C PRO A 40 -5.05 -7.91 -4.63
N ILE A 41 -5.46 -6.80 -5.25
CA ILE A 41 -6.73 -6.13 -4.97
C ILE A 41 -7.56 -6.15 -6.24
N THR A 42 -8.77 -6.73 -6.17
CA THR A 42 -9.75 -6.68 -7.27
C THR A 42 -10.97 -5.89 -6.80
N VAL A 43 -11.33 -4.85 -7.54
CA VAL A 43 -12.48 -3.98 -7.25
C VAL A 43 -13.60 -4.29 -8.22
N TYR A 44 -14.74 -4.63 -7.70
CA TYR A 44 -15.98 -4.86 -8.45
C TYR A 44 -16.91 -3.66 -8.24
N LYS A 45 -17.37 -3.06 -9.34
CA LYS A 45 -18.23 -1.89 -9.34
C LYS A 45 -19.15 -1.86 -10.55
N ASP A 46 -20.26 -1.15 -10.44
CA ASP A 46 -21.07 -0.81 -11.60
C ASP A 46 -20.27 0.12 -12.54
N PRO A 47 -20.30 -0.11 -13.88
CA PRO A 47 -19.55 0.73 -14.84
C PRO A 47 -19.93 2.21 -14.78
N SER A 48 -21.18 2.53 -14.43
CA SER A 48 -21.68 3.91 -14.31
C SER A 48 -21.35 4.58 -12.95
N CYS A 49 -20.82 3.85 -11.98
CA CYS A 49 -20.56 4.36 -10.63
C CYS A 49 -19.33 5.30 -10.60
N GLY A 50 -19.58 6.62 -10.67
CA GLY A 50 -18.52 7.64 -10.65
C GLY A 50 -17.75 7.73 -9.32
N CYS A 51 -18.43 7.64 -8.18
CA CYS A 51 -17.78 7.68 -6.86
C CYS A 51 -16.89 6.44 -6.63
N CYS A 52 -17.28 5.29 -7.17
CA CYS A 52 -16.46 4.09 -7.14
C CYS A 52 -15.14 4.28 -7.91
N THR A 53 -15.19 4.97 -9.05
CA THR A 53 -14.00 5.30 -9.84
C THR A 53 -13.06 6.20 -9.04
N LYS A 54 -13.57 7.22 -8.37
CA LYS A 54 -12.78 8.09 -7.49
C LYS A 54 -12.15 7.31 -6.32
N TRP A 55 -12.86 6.34 -5.76
CA TRP A 55 -12.28 5.47 -4.72
C TRP A 55 -11.12 4.63 -5.25
N VAL A 56 -11.21 4.10 -6.46
CA VAL A 56 -10.10 3.40 -7.12
C VAL A 56 -8.89 4.32 -7.30
N GLU A 57 -9.12 5.58 -7.70
CA GLU A 57 -8.08 6.60 -7.81
C GLU A 57 -7.43 6.90 -6.45
N HIS A 58 -8.23 6.98 -5.37
CA HIS A 58 -7.73 7.12 -4.00
C HIS A 58 -6.80 5.96 -3.61
N LEU A 59 -7.16 4.72 -3.93
CA LEU A 59 -6.29 3.57 -3.67
C LEU A 59 -4.96 3.68 -4.45
N ARG A 60 -5.03 4.08 -5.74
CA ARG A 60 -3.84 4.26 -6.57
C ARG A 60 -2.92 5.37 -6.05
N ALA A 61 -3.49 6.51 -5.65
CA ALA A 61 -2.76 7.61 -5.04
C ALA A 61 -2.05 7.20 -3.74
N ALA A 62 -2.62 6.23 -3.01
CA ALA A 62 -2.00 5.63 -1.83
C ALA A 62 -0.95 4.54 -2.15
N GLY A 63 -0.60 4.33 -3.42
CA GLY A 63 0.39 3.36 -3.87
C GLY A 63 -0.12 1.92 -3.97
N LEU A 64 -1.44 1.69 -3.87
CA LEU A 64 -2.05 0.40 -4.11
C LEU A 64 -2.32 0.18 -5.61
N ARG A 65 -2.42 -1.07 -6.05
CA ARG A 65 -2.61 -1.43 -7.47
C ARG A 65 -3.91 -2.23 -7.66
N PRO A 66 -5.09 -1.58 -7.57
CA PRO A 66 -6.35 -2.28 -7.77
C PRO A 66 -6.58 -2.62 -9.25
N ALA A 67 -6.96 -3.86 -9.54
CA ALA A 67 -7.57 -4.28 -10.78
C ALA A 67 -9.09 -4.04 -10.71
N VAL A 68 -9.66 -3.41 -11.74
CA VAL A 68 -11.10 -3.11 -11.78
C VAL A 68 -11.83 -4.16 -12.63
N ARG A 69 -12.99 -4.58 -12.16
CA ARG A 69 -13.93 -5.47 -12.84
C ARG A 69 -15.32 -4.85 -12.77
N ASP A 70 -15.81 -4.39 -13.90
CA ASP A 70 -17.17 -3.86 -13.99
C ASP A 70 -18.19 -4.98 -13.94
N ARG A 71 -19.25 -4.81 -13.15
CA ARG A 71 -20.35 -5.74 -12.96
C ARG A 71 -21.65 -5.00 -12.73
N SER A 72 -22.76 -5.54 -13.26
CA SER A 72 -24.12 -5.05 -13.01
C SER A 72 -24.84 -5.85 -11.91
N ASP A 73 -24.39 -7.07 -11.61
CA ASP A 73 -25.00 -7.98 -10.63
C ASP A 73 -24.31 -7.88 -9.26
N MET A 74 -24.18 -6.67 -8.74
CA MET A 74 -23.43 -6.40 -7.50
C MET A 74 -24.04 -7.10 -6.28
N ASP A 75 -25.37 -7.25 -6.18
CA ASP A 75 -26.00 -7.90 -5.04
C ASP A 75 -25.65 -9.40 -4.98
N ALA A 76 -25.71 -10.10 -6.09
CA ALA A 76 -25.31 -11.51 -6.16
C ALA A 76 -23.82 -11.70 -5.78
N LEU A 77 -22.96 -10.78 -6.19
CA LEU A 77 -21.56 -10.80 -5.79
C LEU A 77 -21.40 -10.61 -4.27
N LYS A 78 -22.08 -9.61 -3.69
CA LYS A 78 -22.04 -9.34 -2.24
C LYS A 78 -22.54 -10.51 -1.42
N ASP A 79 -23.60 -11.17 -1.89
CA ASP A 79 -24.10 -12.41 -1.28
C ASP A 79 -23.04 -13.50 -1.30
N SER A 80 -22.41 -13.74 -2.43
CA SER A 80 -21.37 -14.76 -2.58
C SER A 80 -20.12 -14.51 -1.74
N LEU A 81 -19.81 -13.23 -1.46
CA LEU A 81 -18.69 -12.80 -0.63
C LEU A 81 -19.05 -12.67 0.86
N GLY A 82 -20.30 -12.94 1.22
CA GLY A 82 -20.76 -12.88 2.61
C GLY A 82 -20.81 -11.46 3.19
N VAL A 83 -21.03 -10.44 2.36
CA VAL A 83 -21.19 -9.06 2.83
C VAL A 83 -22.55 -8.92 3.53
N PRO A 84 -22.57 -8.59 4.84
CA PRO A 84 -23.82 -8.40 5.57
C PRO A 84 -24.68 -7.33 4.92
N ALA A 85 -25.99 -7.57 4.76
CA ALA A 85 -26.90 -6.66 4.05
C ALA A 85 -26.86 -5.22 4.58
N GLN A 86 -26.77 -5.07 5.90
CA GLN A 86 -26.71 -3.76 6.58
C GLN A 86 -25.37 -3.00 6.40
N LEU A 87 -24.36 -3.65 5.84
CA LEU A 87 -23.05 -3.04 5.58
C LEU A 87 -22.81 -2.74 4.10
N ARG A 88 -23.76 -3.07 3.22
CA ARG A 88 -23.59 -2.92 1.78
C ARG A 88 -23.52 -1.46 1.36
N SER A 89 -22.67 -1.20 0.39
CA SER A 89 -22.43 0.10 -0.22
C SER A 89 -22.37 -0.06 -1.76
N CYS A 90 -21.81 0.89 -2.49
CA CYS A 90 -21.89 0.92 -3.96
C CYS A 90 -20.89 -0.01 -4.67
N HIS A 91 -19.81 -0.42 -4.02
CA HIS A 91 -18.81 -1.32 -4.62
C HIS A 91 -18.22 -2.26 -3.57
N THR A 92 -17.59 -3.32 -4.06
CA THR A 92 -16.93 -4.33 -3.23
C THR A 92 -15.55 -4.61 -3.79
N ALA A 93 -14.55 -4.75 -2.94
CA ALA A 93 -13.24 -5.21 -3.36
C ALA A 93 -12.82 -6.46 -2.58
N VAL A 94 -11.95 -7.26 -3.20
CA VAL A 94 -11.29 -8.38 -2.56
C VAL A 94 -9.80 -8.06 -2.51
N ALA A 95 -9.23 -8.06 -1.30
CA ALA A 95 -7.82 -7.79 -1.04
C ALA A 95 -7.20 -9.01 -0.31
N GLY A 96 -6.53 -9.87 -1.06
CA GLY A 96 -6.10 -11.18 -0.56
C GLY A 96 -7.31 -12.01 -0.10
N LYS A 97 -7.39 -12.28 1.21
CA LYS A 97 -8.53 -13.02 1.81
C LYS A 97 -9.64 -12.13 2.35
N TYR A 98 -9.50 -10.82 2.29
CA TYR A 98 -10.44 -9.87 2.90
C TYR A 98 -11.38 -9.25 1.90
N VAL A 99 -12.61 -9.03 2.33
CA VAL A 99 -13.63 -8.28 1.59
C VAL A 99 -13.65 -6.84 2.10
N ILE A 100 -13.65 -5.90 1.17
CA ILE A 100 -13.67 -4.46 1.45
C ILE A 100 -14.93 -3.91 0.81
N GLU A 101 -15.82 -3.37 1.61
CA GLU A 101 -17.11 -2.88 1.15
C GLU A 101 -17.20 -1.36 1.25
N GLY A 102 -17.53 -0.70 0.14
CA GLY A 102 -17.71 0.75 0.09
C GLY A 102 -16.41 1.56 0.23
N HIS A 103 -16.57 2.80 0.66
CA HIS A 103 -15.54 3.85 0.59
C HIS A 103 -14.53 3.79 1.76
N VAL A 104 -13.94 2.61 1.99
CA VAL A 104 -12.92 2.38 3.04
C VAL A 104 -11.66 3.16 2.71
N PRO A 105 -11.11 3.95 3.64
CA PRO A 105 -9.83 4.63 3.45
C PRO A 105 -8.68 3.64 3.16
N ALA A 106 -7.77 4.02 2.26
CA ALA A 106 -6.60 3.22 1.92
C ALA A 106 -5.69 2.93 3.14
N SER A 107 -5.66 3.83 4.12
CA SER A 107 -4.97 3.63 5.40
C SER A 107 -5.54 2.44 6.18
N ASP A 108 -6.86 2.32 6.23
CA ASP A 108 -7.54 1.25 6.95
C ASP A 108 -7.38 -0.09 6.22
N LEU A 109 -7.46 -0.09 4.89
CA LEU A 109 -7.14 -1.27 4.08
C LEU A 109 -5.70 -1.75 4.34
N LYS A 110 -4.72 -0.84 4.32
CA LYS A 110 -3.33 -1.18 4.64
C LYS A 110 -3.18 -1.71 6.07
N MET A 111 -3.88 -1.09 7.02
CA MET A 111 -3.89 -1.53 8.42
C MET A 111 -4.49 -2.93 8.57
N LEU A 112 -5.59 -3.24 7.88
CA LEU A 112 -6.21 -4.56 7.85
C LEU A 112 -5.22 -5.63 7.34
N LEU A 113 -4.58 -5.35 6.21
CA LEU A 113 -3.61 -6.26 5.60
C LEU A 113 -2.39 -6.51 6.52
N ALA A 114 -1.90 -5.46 7.17
CA ALA A 114 -0.74 -5.54 8.07
C ALA A 114 -1.07 -6.26 9.38
N ARG A 115 -2.21 -5.97 9.99
CA ARG A 115 -2.61 -6.56 11.30
C ARG A 115 -3.13 -7.99 11.16
N ALA A 116 -3.71 -8.34 10.02
CA ALA A 116 -4.31 -9.63 9.73
C ALA A 116 -5.18 -10.19 10.89
N PRO A 117 -6.17 -9.43 11.39
CA PRO A 117 -6.89 -9.76 12.62
C PRO A 117 -7.63 -11.10 12.48
N LYS A 118 -7.56 -11.92 13.54
CA LYS A 118 -8.24 -13.22 13.57
C LYS A 118 -9.77 -13.03 13.58
N GLY A 119 -10.47 -13.87 12.81
CA GLY A 119 -11.93 -13.89 12.76
C GLY A 119 -12.57 -12.77 11.92
N VAL A 120 -11.81 -11.78 11.47
CA VAL A 120 -12.29 -10.75 10.54
C VAL A 120 -12.19 -11.28 9.12
N VAL A 121 -13.31 -11.20 8.37
CA VAL A 121 -13.38 -11.55 6.95
C VAL A 121 -13.43 -10.33 6.04
N GLY A 122 -13.77 -9.15 6.59
CA GLY A 122 -13.78 -7.90 5.84
C GLY A 122 -14.02 -6.68 6.69
N ILE A 123 -13.90 -5.51 6.04
CA ILE A 123 -14.25 -4.20 6.61
C ILE A 123 -15.15 -3.43 5.65
N ALA A 124 -16.01 -2.58 6.19
CA ALA A 124 -17.02 -1.85 5.43
C ALA A 124 -17.15 -0.39 5.88
N VAL A 125 -17.46 0.49 4.94
CA VAL A 125 -18.06 1.81 5.18
C VAL A 125 -19.45 1.80 4.57
N PRO A 126 -20.51 1.60 5.37
CA PRO A 126 -21.89 1.65 4.88
C PRO A 126 -22.31 3.07 4.52
N ASP A 127 -23.39 3.22 3.79
CA ASP A 127 -24.12 4.49 3.57
C ASP A 127 -23.38 5.60 2.83
N MET A 128 -22.21 5.40 2.27
CA MET A 128 -21.46 6.40 1.47
C MET A 128 -21.38 7.79 2.15
N PRO A 129 -20.83 7.92 3.37
CA PRO A 129 -20.82 9.17 4.11
C PRO A 129 -20.00 10.25 3.39
N ALA A 130 -20.48 11.49 3.43
CA ALA A 130 -19.75 12.63 2.85
C ALA A 130 -18.36 12.78 3.50
N GLY A 131 -17.34 12.95 2.68
CA GLY A 131 -15.94 13.05 3.13
C GLY A 131 -15.22 11.71 3.28
N SER A 132 -15.90 10.57 3.08
CA SER A 132 -15.19 9.31 2.82
C SER A 132 -14.52 9.35 1.44
N PRO A 133 -13.45 8.58 1.20
CA PRO A 133 -12.69 8.64 -0.05
C PRO A 133 -13.55 8.40 -1.29
N GLY A 134 -13.58 9.34 -2.23
CA GLY A 134 -14.43 9.32 -3.42
C GLY A 134 -15.84 9.92 -3.20
N MET A 135 -16.16 10.30 -1.96
CA MET A 135 -17.42 10.94 -1.57
C MET A 135 -17.18 12.33 -0.98
N GLU A 136 -16.12 13.00 -1.41
CA GLU A 136 -15.79 14.36 -0.97
C GLU A 136 -16.84 15.35 -1.45
N VAL A 137 -17.41 16.11 -0.51
CA VAL A 137 -18.37 17.19 -0.74
C VAL A 137 -17.80 18.49 -0.16
N PRO A 138 -17.65 19.56 -0.92
CA PRO A 138 -17.15 20.84 -0.41
C PRO A 138 -17.97 21.32 0.80
N GLY A 139 -17.28 21.63 1.90
CA GLY A 139 -17.90 22.17 3.12
C GLY A 139 -18.69 21.17 3.96
N ARG A 140 -18.73 19.89 3.59
CA ARG A 140 -19.40 18.85 4.37
C ARG A 140 -18.49 17.64 4.60
N ARG A 141 -18.41 17.21 5.87
CA ARG A 141 -17.74 15.98 6.28
C ARG A 141 -18.56 15.33 7.39
N ASP A 142 -19.07 14.15 7.10
CA ASP A 142 -19.78 13.33 8.08
C ASP A 142 -18.76 12.53 8.92
N ARG A 143 -19.09 12.27 10.19
CA ARG A 143 -18.37 11.26 10.97
C ARG A 143 -18.84 9.88 10.53
N TYR A 144 -17.93 8.93 10.38
CA TYR A 144 -18.28 7.55 10.03
C TYR A 144 -17.34 6.55 10.67
N ASP A 145 -17.83 5.35 10.84
CA ASP A 145 -17.06 4.21 11.32
C ASP A 145 -16.71 3.29 10.16
N VAL A 146 -15.49 2.74 10.18
CA VAL A 146 -15.15 1.55 9.41
C VAL A 146 -15.49 0.35 10.28
N ILE A 147 -16.35 -0.52 9.78
CA ILE A 147 -16.89 -1.66 10.51
C ILE A 147 -16.20 -2.94 10.06
N ALA A 148 -15.57 -3.67 10.97
CA ALA A 148 -15.10 -5.02 10.72
C ALA A 148 -16.26 -6.01 10.85
N PHE A 149 -16.29 -7.03 9.99
CA PHE A 149 -17.27 -8.12 10.05
C PHE A 149 -16.62 -9.49 9.94
N SER A 150 -17.28 -10.48 10.47
CA SER A 150 -16.85 -11.88 10.54
C SER A 150 -17.80 -12.79 9.78
N ALA A 151 -17.39 -14.04 9.50
CA ALA A 151 -18.17 -15.00 8.75
C ALA A 151 -19.53 -15.36 9.40
N ASN A 152 -19.65 -15.19 10.72
CA ASN A 152 -20.93 -15.41 11.44
C ASN A 152 -21.77 -14.14 11.58
N GLY A 153 -21.46 -13.07 10.82
CA GLY A 153 -22.19 -11.81 10.81
C GLY A 153 -21.94 -10.89 11.99
N LYS A 154 -21.05 -11.24 12.95
CA LYS A 154 -20.68 -10.32 14.03
C LYS A 154 -19.89 -9.14 13.48
N THR A 155 -20.19 -7.95 14.00
CA THR A 155 -19.57 -6.70 13.59
C THR A 155 -18.91 -5.99 14.77
N SER A 156 -17.90 -5.18 14.49
CA SER A 156 -17.23 -4.30 15.47
C SER A 156 -16.64 -3.08 14.76
N VAL A 157 -16.48 -1.98 15.49
CA VAL A 157 -15.78 -0.82 14.94
C VAL A 157 -14.31 -1.16 14.76
N PHE A 158 -13.79 -0.96 13.54
CA PHE A 158 -12.38 -1.13 13.19
C PHE A 158 -11.61 0.18 13.38
N THR A 159 -12.13 1.29 12.81
CA THR A 159 -11.62 2.66 12.98
C THR A 159 -12.76 3.67 12.95
N ARG A 160 -12.49 4.91 13.39
CA ARG A 160 -13.42 6.06 13.36
C ARG A 160 -12.79 7.23 12.62
N HIS A 161 -13.60 7.93 11.84
CA HIS A 161 -13.20 9.09 11.03
C HIS A 161 -14.08 10.31 11.25
#